data_1d083f5d61dd8d7bc368ec759f67bdc7
#
_entry.id   1d083f5d61dd8d7bc368ec759f67bdc7
#
_cell.length_a   1.000
_cell.length_b   1.000
_cell.length_c   1.000
_cell.angle_alpha   90.00
_cell.angle_beta   90.00
_cell.angle_gamma   90.00
#
_symmetry.space_group_name_H-M   'P 1'
#
loop_
_entity.id
_entity.type
_entity.pdbx_description
1 polymer ?
#
loop_
_entity_poly.entity_id
_entity_poly.type
_entity_poly.pdbx_seq_one_letter_code
_entity_poly.pdbx_strand_id
1 'polypeptide(L)'
;LIDLNSEAGKAYQKIKASLEVAIREKKSKVIGFISVNHNEGKSTALLNIANSFASIGKKVLVIDADNKGASLHLYFALPNEKGLSDIILDDAKVDECIVSTSQNFDLITSGKEVEYTDSISGSDKISKLLDELKEKYDLIFVNVAPTKSSNDAVLLAHVIEGFVLVIKRKSTKSTDLDDALKYLT
;
A
#
# COMPACT_ATOMS: atom_id res chain seq x y z
N LEU A 1 11.25 -6.96 9.37
CA LEU A 1 11.04 -5.52 9.53
C LEU A 1 12.07 -4.93 10.50
N ILE A 2 12.15 -3.60 10.53
CA ILE A 2 13.13 -2.87 11.36
C ILE A 2 12.66 -2.87 12.82
N ASP A 3 13.60 -3.06 13.76
CA ASP A 3 13.34 -2.86 15.19
C ASP A 3 12.97 -1.38 15.44
N LEU A 4 11.78 -1.15 16.01
CA LEU A 4 11.25 0.19 16.26
C LEU A 4 12.09 1.00 17.26
N ASN A 5 12.93 0.36 18.09
CA ASN A 5 13.85 1.01 19.03
C ASN A 5 15.18 1.42 18.39
N SER A 6 15.50 0.92 17.20
CA SER A 6 16.71 1.30 16.45
C SER A 6 16.64 2.75 15.95
N GLU A 7 17.76 3.33 15.50
CA GLU A 7 17.76 4.66 14.87
C GLU A 7 16.85 4.74 13.66
N ALA A 8 16.88 3.72 12.81
CA ALA A 8 15.99 3.62 11.66
C ALA A 8 14.52 3.50 12.09
N GLY A 9 14.23 2.71 13.13
CA GLY A 9 12.90 2.61 13.73
C GLY A 9 12.38 3.94 14.26
N LYS A 10 13.23 4.71 14.95
CA LYS A 10 12.88 6.07 15.41
C LYS A 10 12.58 7.02 14.26
N ALA A 11 13.25 6.87 13.10
CA ALA A 11 12.92 7.65 11.91
C ALA A 11 11.52 7.32 11.39
N TYR A 12 11.14 6.04 11.34
CA TYR A 12 9.78 5.63 10.98
C TYR A 12 8.72 6.13 11.97
N GLN A 13 9.03 6.16 13.28
CA GLN A 13 8.13 6.73 14.29
C GLN A 13 7.86 8.23 14.04
N LYS A 14 8.87 8.99 13.60
CA LYS A 14 8.67 10.41 13.22
C LYS A 14 7.78 10.55 11.99
N ILE A 15 8.01 9.73 10.95
CA ILE A 15 7.16 9.71 9.75
C ILE A 15 5.73 9.34 10.13
N LYS A 16 5.56 8.30 10.96
CA LYS A 16 4.25 7.87 11.48
C LYS A 16 3.54 9.02 12.19
N ALA A 17 4.21 9.77 13.06
CA ALA A 17 3.61 10.88 13.77
C ALA A 17 3.12 12.00 12.83
N SER A 18 3.92 12.33 11.80
CA SER A 18 3.51 13.33 10.79
C SER A 18 2.32 12.83 9.95
N LEU A 19 2.34 11.55 9.56
CA LEU A 19 1.27 10.94 8.79
C LEU A 19 -0.03 10.84 9.62
N GLU A 20 0.07 10.54 10.91
CA GLU A 20 -1.07 10.48 11.83
C GLU A 20 -1.81 11.82 11.93
N VAL A 21 -1.08 12.95 11.94
CA VAL A 21 -1.68 14.28 11.91
C VAL A 21 -2.46 14.49 10.61
N ALA A 22 -1.85 14.21 9.47
CA ALA A 22 -2.48 14.37 8.16
C ALA A 22 -3.73 13.47 7.99
N ILE A 23 -3.64 12.21 8.43
CA ILE A 23 -4.75 11.25 8.43
C ILE A 23 -5.92 11.78 9.27
N ARG A 24 -5.63 12.27 10.48
CA ARG A 24 -6.66 12.80 11.41
C ARG A 24 -7.33 14.04 10.86
N GLU A 25 -6.58 14.98 10.30
CA GLU A 25 -7.11 16.23 9.74
C GLU A 25 -8.05 15.96 8.56
N LYS A 26 -7.69 15.02 7.68
CA LYS A 26 -8.47 14.65 6.50
C LYS A 26 -9.51 13.55 6.77
N LYS A 27 -9.49 12.94 7.97
CA LYS A 27 -10.30 11.74 8.33
C LYS A 27 -10.07 10.57 7.37
N SER A 28 -8.89 10.48 6.81
CA SER A 28 -8.53 9.46 5.82
C SER A 28 -8.33 8.10 6.48
N LYS A 29 -8.79 7.04 5.83
CA LYS A 29 -8.54 5.65 6.20
C LYS A 29 -7.69 4.90 5.16
N VAL A 30 -7.77 5.29 3.89
CA VAL A 30 -7.09 4.61 2.79
C VAL A 30 -5.93 5.46 2.27
N ILE A 31 -4.72 4.98 2.45
CA ILE A 31 -3.48 5.68 2.09
C ILE A 31 -2.68 4.84 1.09
N GLY A 32 -2.44 5.39 -0.09
CA GLY A 32 -1.60 4.79 -1.11
C GLY A 32 -0.11 5.06 -0.87
N PHE A 33 0.71 4.05 -1.02
CA PHE A 33 2.17 4.18 -1.07
C PHE A 33 2.63 4.00 -2.50
N ILE A 34 3.29 5.00 -3.03
CA ILE A 34 3.81 5.03 -4.40
C ILE A 34 5.29 5.37 -4.42
N SER A 35 5.94 5.08 -5.53
CA SER A 35 7.30 5.55 -5.87
C SER A 35 7.34 5.96 -7.34
N VAL A 36 8.38 6.67 -7.73
CA VAL A 36 8.61 7.02 -9.13
C VAL A 36 9.13 5.80 -9.89
N ASN A 37 10.14 5.12 -9.33
CA ASN A 37 10.77 3.95 -9.94
C ASN A 37 10.68 2.73 -9.02
N HIS A 38 10.99 1.55 -9.57
CA HIS A 38 11.21 0.35 -8.78
C HIS A 38 12.42 0.51 -7.84
N ASN A 39 12.45 -0.25 -6.74
CA ASN A 39 13.57 -0.32 -5.80
C ASN A 39 13.91 1.01 -5.09
N GLU A 40 12.95 1.91 -4.91
CA GLU A 40 13.11 3.14 -4.13
C GLU A 40 12.81 2.95 -2.63
N GLY A 41 12.47 1.75 -2.21
CA GLY A 41 12.19 1.41 -0.81
C GLY A 41 10.73 1.53 -0.40
N LYS A 42 9.80 1.64 -1.36
CA LYS A 42 8.35 1.78 -1.15
C LYS A 42 7.79 0.70 -0.22
N SER A 43 7.97 -0.59 -0.56
CA SER A 43 7.49 -1.73 0.25
C SER A 43 8.08 -1.72 1.66
N THR A 44 9.38 -1.43 1.79
CA THR A 44 10.05 -1.33 3.09
C THR A 44 9.46 -0.19 3.93
N ALA A 45 9.25 0.99 3.35
CA ALA A 45 8.66 2.13 4.04
C ALA A 45 7.22 1.83 4.50
N LEU A 46 6.40 1.30 3.59
CA LEU A 46 5.02 0.93 3.87
C LEU A 46 4.92 -0.04 5.04
N LEU A 47 5.65 -1.16 4.98
CA LEU A 47 5.57 -2.20 6.00
C LEU A 47 6.06 -1.73 7.38
N ASN A 48 7.12 -0.90 7.45
CA ASN A 48 7.59 -0.35 8.72
C ASN A 48 6.64 0.71 9.30
N ILE A 49 5.97 1.50 8.45
CA ILE A 49 4.93 2.44 8.88
C ILE A 49 3.71 1.65 9.37
N ALA A 50 3.27 0.62 8.65
CA ALA A 50 2.17 -0.25 9.06
C ALA A 50 2.44 -0.88 10.45
N ASN A 51 3.64 -1.45 10.63
CA ASN A 51 4.07 -1.98 11.92
C ASN A 51 4.05 -0.92 13.04
N SER A 52 4.45 0.31 12.72
CA SER A 52 4.46 1.41 13.71
C SER A 52 3.05 1.82 14.14
N PHE A 53 2.04 1.71 13.29
CA PHE A 53 0.63 1.93 13.66
C PHE A 53 0.05 0.74 14.40
N ALA A 54 0.35 -0.48 13.96
CA ALA A 54 -0.11 -1.70 14.61
C ALA A 54 0.44 -1.83 16.04
N SER A 55 1.68 -1.42 16.28
CA SER A 55 2.32 -1.47 17.60
C SER A 55 1.64 -0.61 18.67
N ILE A 56 0.82 0.35 18.27
CA ILE A 56 0.01 1.19 19.18
C ILE A 56 -1.48 0.77 19.21
N GLY A 57 -1.79 -0.44 18.72
CA GLY A 57 -3.12 -1.04 18.79
C GLY A 57 -4.08 -0.64 17.67
N LYS A 58 -3.62 0.02 16.60
CA LYS A 58 -4.45 0.27 15.43
C LYS A 58 -4.67 -1.02 14.63
N LYS A 59 -5.91 -1.25 14.19
CA LYS A 59 -6.22 -2.31 13.24
C LYS A 59 -5.79 -1.85 11.84
N VAL A 60 -4.69 -2.41 11.34
CA VAL A 60 -4.09 -2.01 10.07
C VAL A 60 -4.23 -3.16 9.07
N LEU A 61 -4.66 -2.82 7.86
CA LEU A 61 -4.61 -3.70 6.70
C LEU A 61 -3.61 -3.15 5.68
N VAL A 62 -2.81 -4.02 5.12
CA VAL A 62 -1.94 -3.72 3.98
C VAL A 62 -2.46 -4.46 2.76
N ILE A 63 -2.59 -3.78 1.62
CA ILE A 63 -3.03 -4.38 0.34
C ILE A 63 -1.90 -4.21 -0.68
N ASP A 64 -1.46 -5.30 -1.29
CA ASP A 64 -0.49 -5.25 -2.40
C ASP A 64 -1.23 -5.09 -3.74
N ALA A 65 -1.31 -3.87 -4.24
CA ALA A 65 -1.89 -3.54 -5.54
C ALA A 65 -0.83 -3.40 -6.66
N ASP A 66 0.45 -3.63 -6.35
CA ASP A 66 1.54 -3.68 -7.34
C ASP A 66 1.63 -5.11 -7.91
N ASN A 67 0.67 -5.50 -8.74
CA ASN A 67 0.52 -6.89 -9.19
C ASN A 67 1.74 -7.40 -9.97
N LYS A 68 2.32 -6.61 -10.89
CA LYS A 68 3.51 -6.99 -11.67
C LYS A 68 4.81 -6.91 -10.87
N GLY A 69 4.87 -6.05 -9.85
CA GLY A 69 6.01 -5.89 -8.95
C GLY A 69 5.74 -6.46 -7.56
N ALA A 70 4.84 -7.43 -7.45
CA ALA A 70 4.40 -8.03 -6.21
C ALA A 70 5.57 -8.49 -5.34
N SER A 71 5.66 -7.96 -4.14
CA SER A 71 6.81 -8.22 -3.26
C SER A 71 6.46 -8.35 -1.78
N LEU A 72 5.27 -7.90 -1.37
CA LEU A 72 4.94 -7.87 0.06
C LEU A 72 4.84 -9.29 0.66
N HIS A 73 4.36 -10.26 -0.11
CA HIS A 73 4.29 -11.66 0.32
C HIS A 73 5.68 -12.25 0.67
N LEU A 74 6.75 -11.79 -0.01
CA LEU A 74 8.12 -12.26 0.22
C LEU A 74 8.66 -11.86 1.61
N TYR A 75 8.24 -10.71 2.15
CA TYR A 75 8.66 -10.26 3.48
C TYR A 75 8.17 -11.17 4.61
N PHE A 76 7.12 -11.95 4.36
CA PHE A 76 6.49 -12.82 5.34
C PHE A 76 6.53 -14.30 4.95
N ALA A 77 7.26 -14.64 3.88
CA ALA A 77 7.32 -16.00 3.31
C ALA A 77 5.91 -16.58 3.04
N LEU A 78 4.99 -15.76 2.55
CA LEU A 78 3.62 -16.13 2.23
C LEU A 78 3.50 -16.56 0.76
N PRO A 79 2.56 -17.47 0.43
CA PRO A 79 2.18 -17.72 -0.95
C PRO A 79 1.49 -16.48 -1.56
N ASN A 80 1.52 -16.36 -2.88
CA ASN A 80 0.84 -15.30 -3.63
C ASN A 80 -0.20 -15.88 -4.61
N GLU A 81 -0.86 -16.96 -4.22
CA GLU A 81 -1.80 -17.71 -5.09
C GLU A 81 -3.22 -17.15 -5.01
N LYS A 82 -3.56 -16.49 -3.90
CA LYS A 82 -4.84 -15.80 -3.67
C LYS A 82 -4.57 -14.42 -3.08
N GLY A 83 -5.20 -13.39 -3.65
CA GLY A 83 -5.02 -12.01 -3.20
C GLY A 83 -5.98 -11.06 -3.90
N LEU A 84 -5.53 -9.81 -4.08
CA LEU A 84 -6.36 -8.73 -4.63
C LEU A 84 -6.90 -9.07 -6.03
N SER A 85 -6.06 -9.61 -6.93
CA SER A 85 -6.48 -9.98 -8.28
C SER A 85 -7.62 -11.01 -8.26
N ASP A 86 -7.52 -12.00 -7.39
CA ASP A 86 -8.54 -13.05 -7.29
C ASP A 86 -9.85 -12.53 -6.70
N ILE A 87 -9.80 -11.57 -5.75
CA ILE A 87 -11.00 -10.90 -5.23
C ILE A 87 -11.71 -10.12 -6.33
N ILE A 88 -10.96 -9.35 -7.12
CA ILE A 88 -11.53 -8.43 -8.09
C ILE A 88 -11.99 -9.17 -9.36
N LEU A 89 -11.22 -10.13 -9.84
CA LEU A 89 -11.46 -10.79 -11.13
C LEU A 89 -12.24 -12.11 -10.99
N ASP A 90 -11.94 -12.90 -9.97
CA ASP A 90 -12.46 -14.26 -9.78
C ASP A 90 -13.53 -14.34 -8.67
N ASP A 91 -13.97 -13.20 -8.11
CA ASP A 91 -14.94 -13.11 -7.02
C ASP A 91 -14.57 -13.96 -5.78
N ALA A 92 -13.25 -14.10 -5.51
CA ALA A 92 -12.78 -14.79 -4.31
C ALA A 92 -13.27 -14.07 -3.04
N LYS A 93 -13.58 -14.84 -2.00
CA LYS A 93 -14.03 -14.25 -0.74
C LYS A 93 -12.91 -13.49 -0.07
N VAL A 94 -13.20 -12.26 0.33
CA VAL A 94 -12.24 -11.33 0.96
C VAL A 94 -11.57 -11.97 2.17
N ASP A 95 -12.34 -12.59 3.06
CA ASP A 95 -11.84 -13.21 4.29
C ASP A 95 -10.89 -14.40 4.02
N GLU A 96 -10.95 -15.04 2.84
CA GLU A 96 -10.02 -16.10 2.43
C GLU A 96 -8.67 -15.56 1.91
N CYS A 97 -8.63 -14.26 1.57
CA CYS A 97 -7.45 -13.57 1.03
C CYS A 97 -6.73 -12.73 2.09
N ILE A 98 -7.33 -12.53 3.26
CA ILE A 98 -6.71 -11.81 4.37
C ILE A 98 -5.81 -12.76 5.16
N VAL A 99 -4.55 -12.38 5.34
CA VAL A 99 -3.57 -13.14 6.12
C VAL A 99 -3.04 -12.27 7.25
N SER A 100 -3.16 -12.74 8.49
CA SER A 100 -2.56 -12.05 9.64
C SER A 100 -1.05 -12.27 9.67
N THR A 101 -0.30 -11.19 9.77
CA THR A 101 1.16 -11.22 9.84
C THR A 101 1.67 -11.35 11.27
N SER A 102 2.94 -11.75 11.43
CA SER A 102 3.63 -11.76 12.72
C SER A 102 3.84 -10.36 13.33
N GLN A 103 3.49 -9.29 12.61
CA GLN A 103 3.66 -7.89 13.02
C GLN A 103 2.34 -7.24 13.47
N ASN A 104 1.32 -8.03 13.78
CA ASN A 104 0.02 -7.58 14.26
C ASN A 104 -0.75 -6.66 13.28
N PHE A 105 -0.49 -6.75 12.00
CA PHE A 105 -1.34 -6.20 10.95
C PHE A 105 -1.69 -7.28 9.94
N ASP A 106 -2.77 -7.07 9.21
CA ASP A 106 -3.24 -7.99 8.19
C ASP A 106 -2.73 -7.59 6.80
N LEU A 107 -2.61 -8.58 5.92
CA LEU A 107 -2.12 -8.42 4.55
C LEU A 107 -3.07 -9.10 3.56
N ILE A 108 -3.42 -8.39 2.49
CA ILE A 108 -3.93 -8.99 1.25
C ILE A 108 -2.78 -8.90 0.24
N THR A 109 -2.29 -10.04 -0.22
CA THR A 109 -1.24 -10.11 -1.25
C THR A 109 -1.81 -9.69 -2.61
N SER A 110 -0.97 -9.54 -3.63
CA SER A 110 -1.46 -9.15 -4.95
C SER A 110 -2.29 -10.25 -5.64
N GLY A 111 -2.11 -11.51 -5.23
CA GLY A 111 -2.71 -12.66 -5.90
C GLY A 111 -1.99 -13.02 -7.19
N LYS A 112 -2.67 -13.74 -8.06
CA LYS A 112 -2.13 -14.16 -9.36
C LYS A 112 -1.74 -12.97 -10.22
N GLU A 113 -0.62 -13.09 -10.93
CA GLU A 113 -0.21 -12.08 -11.89
C GLU A 113 -1.21 -12.01 -13.05
N VAL A 114 -1.55 -10.78 -13.44
CA VAL A 114 -2.47 -10.50 -14.55
C VAL A 114 -1.75 -9.74 -15.67
N GLU A 115 -2.21 -9.95 -16.90
CA GLU A 115 -1.64 -9.30 -18.07
C GLU A 115 -1.87 -7.78 -18.05
N TYR A 116 -3.08 -7.36 -17.68
CA TYR A 116 -3.50 -5.95 -17.64
C TYR A 116 -3.96 -5.57 -16.23
N THR A 117 -3.14 -4.80 -15.51
CA THR A 117 -3.44 -4.35 -14.14
C THR A 117 -4.61 -3.36 -14.07
N ASP A 118 -4.92 -2.67 -15.16
CA ASP A 118 -6.08 -1.76 -15.28
C ASP A 118 -7.41 -2.48 -14.98
N SER A 119 -7.47 -3.78 -15.23
CA SER A 119 -8.66 -4.61 -14.91
C SER A 119 -8.89 -4.74 -13.40
N ILE A 120 -7.85 -4.55 -12.59
CA ILE A 120 -7.92 -4.51 -11.12
C ILE A 120 -8.11 -3.08 -10.66
N SER A 121 -7.16 -2.20 -10.98
CA SER A 121 -7.08 -0.83 -10.46
C SER A 121 -8.22 0.06 -10.94
N GLY A 122 -8.74 -0.17 -12.15
CA GLY A 122 -9.88 0.55 -12.73
C GLY A 122 -11.26 -0.08 -12.47
N SER A 123 -11.33 -1.15 -11.68
CA SER A 123 -12.59 -1.86 -11.42
C SER A 123 -13.43 -1.16 -10.35
N ASP A 124 -14.74 -1.01 -10.56
CA ASP A 124 -15.68 -0.55 -9.54
C ASP A 124 -15.74 -1.48 -8.30
N LYS A 125 -15.28 -2.74 -8.44
CA LYS A 125 -15.20 -3.67 -7.32
C LYS A 125 -14.17 -3.24 -6.27
N ILE A 126 -13.10 -2.51 -6.66
CA ILE A 126 -12.10 -2.01 -5.70
C ILE A 126 -12.70 -0.99 -4.73
N SER A 127 -13.59 -0.11 -5.20
CA SER A 127 -14.32 0.82 -4.35
C SER A 127 -15.15 0.10 -3.30
N LYS A 128 -15.95 -0.89 -3.73
CA LYS A 128 -16.80 -1.68 -2.83
C LYS A 128 -15.99 -2.45 -1.80
N LEU A 129 -14.88 -3.05 -2.25
CA LEU A 129 -13.95 -3.75 -1.37
C LEU A 129 -13.39 -2.83 -0.28
N LEU A 130 -12.89 -1.66 -0.67
CA LEU A 130 -12.31 -0.71 0.27
C LEU A 130 -13.36 -0.14 1.22
N ASP A 131 -14.59 0.10 0.77
CA ASP A 131 -15.68 0.55 1.64
C ASP A 131 -16.04 -0.50 2.69
N GLU A 132 -16.10 -1.78 2.31
CA GLU A 132 -16.30 -2.89 3.27
C GLU A 132 -15.14 -2.97 4.29
N LEU A 133 -13.90 -2.86 3.82
CA LEU A 133 -12.72 -2.96 4.66
C LEU A 133 -12.56 -1.77 5.61
N LYS A 134 -13.01 -0.57 5.23
CA LYS A 134 -13.03 0.63 6.10
C LYS A 134 -13.88 0.44 7.36
N GLU A 135 -14.86 -0.46 7.34
CA GLU A 135 -15.66 -0.78 8.53
C GLU A 135 -14.92 -1.70 9.51
N LYS A 136 -13.98 -2.48 9.01
CA LYS A 136 -13.24 -3.49 9.80
C LYS A 136 -11.90 -2.96 10.32
N TYR A 137 -11.28 -2.00 9.61
CA TYR A 137 -9.93 -1.49 9.88
C TYR A 137 -9.91 0.00 10.19
N ASP A 138 -8.96 0.41 11.05
CA ASP A 138 -8.69 1.82 11.34
C ASP A 138 -7.94 2.49 10.17
N LEU A 139 -7.01 1.74 9.55
CA LEU A 139 -6.16 2.19 8.46
C LEU A 139 -5.98 1.08 7.42
N ILE A 140 -6.01 1.47 6.16
CA ILE A 140 -5.72 0.61 5.01
C ILE A 140 -4.57 1.25 4.23
N PHE A 141 -3.44 0.55 4.12
CA PHE A 141 -2.31 0.99 3.34
C PHE A 141 -2.23 0.19 2.04
N VAL A 142 -2.22 0.88 0.91
CA VAL A 142 -2.22 0.26 -0.42
C VAL A 142 -0.85 0.44 -1.06
N ASN A 143 -0.17 -0.67 -1.36
CA ASN A 143 1.08 -0.66 -2.12
C ASN A 143 0.74 -0.54 -3.60
N VAL A 144 0.98 0.63 -4.19
CA VAL A 144 0.64 0.92 -5.59
C VAL A 144 1.89 0.82 -6.47
N ALA A 145 1.74 0.37 -7.72
CA ALA A 145 2.84 0.28 -8.67
C ALA A 145 3.55 1.63 -8.88
N PRO A 146 4.86 1.64 -9.23
CA PRO A 146 5.59 2.88 -9.50
C PRO A 146 4.98 3.65 -10.66
N THR A 147 4.94 5.00 -10.55
CA THR A 147 4.28 5.87 -11.52
C THR A 147 4.88 5.82 -12.94
N LYS A 148 6.15 5.44 -13.07
CA LYS A 148 6.80 5.25 -14.38
C LYS A 148 6.45 3.94 -15.07
N SER A 149 5.98 2.96 -14.33
CA SER A 149 5.71 1.60 -14.87
C SER A 149 4.25 1.29 -15.06
N SER A 150 3.35 2.08 -14.45
CA SER A 150 1.91 1.81 -14.47
C SER A 150 1.08 3.08 -14.26
N ASN A 151 -0.16 3.05 -14.74
CA ASN A 151 -1.18 4.06 -14.48
C ASN A 151 -2.03 3.74 -13.23
N ASP A 152 -1.68 2.70 -12.48
CA ASP A 152 -2.48 2.24 -11.32
C ASP A 152 -2.73 3.35 -10.30
N ALA A 153 -1.75 4.24 -10.06
CA ALA A 153 -1.92 5.37 -9.15
C ALA A 153 -3.05 6.32 -9.58
N VAL A 154 -3.19 6.57 -10.88
CA VAL A 154 -4.25 7.41 -11.45
C VAL A 154 -5.59 6.70 -11.33
N LEU A 155 -5.63 5.40 -11.68
CA LEU A 155 -6.86 4.61 -11.63
C LEU A 155 -7.37 4.44 -10.19
N LEU A 156 -6.46 4.32 -9.20
CA LEU A 156 -6.80 4.18 -7.79
C LEU A 156 -7.03 5.53 -7.07
N ALA A 157 -6.75 6.66 -7.72
CA ALA A 157 -6.86 7.99 -7.08
C ALA A 157 -8.30 8.32 -6.61
N HIS A 158 -9.32 7.71 -7.21
CA HIS A 158 -10.72 7.92 -6.81
C HIS A 158 -11.11 7.19 -5.51
N VAL A 159 -10.32 6.21 -5.05
CA VAL A 159 -10.57 5.43 -3.83
C VAL A 159 -9.48 5.61 -2.77
N ILE A 160 -8.32 6.14 -3.13
CA ILE A 160 -7.22 6.46 -2.22
C ILE A 160 -7.38 7.90 -1.72
N GLU A 161 -7.43 8.08 -0.41
CA GLU A 161 -7.73 9.36 0.25
C GLU A 161 -6.49 10.22 0.49
N GLY A 162 -5.30 9.65 0.25
CA GLY A 162 -4.02 10.35 0.31
C GLY A 162 -2.87 9.45 -0.12
N PHE A 163 -1.77 10.06 -0.59
CA PHE A 163 -0.59 9.31 -1.03
C PHE A 163 0.65 9.65 -0.22
N VAL A 164 1.44 8.62 0.05
CA VAL A 164 2.83 8.73 0.52
C VAL A 164 3.74 8.41 -0.65
N LEU A 165 4.45 9.42 -1.16
CA LEU A 165 5.42 9.25 -2.23
C LEU A 165 6.80 8.94 -1.64
N VAL A 166 7.32 7.77 -1.95
CA VAL A 166 8.64 7.31 -1.52
C VAL A 166 9.64 7.54 -2.65
N ILE A 167 10.71 8.28 -2.35
CA ILE A 167 11.77 8.59 -3.31
C ILE A 167 13.13 8.14 -2.76
N LYS A 168 14.02 7.72 -3.66
CA LYS A 168 15.39 7.36 -3.30
C LYS A 168 16.33 8.53 -3.59
N ARG A 169 16.92 9.09 -2.53
CA ARG A 169 17.90 10.19 -2.64
C ARG A 169 19.02 9.82 -3.61
N LYS A 170 19.41 10.77 -4.48
CA LYS A 170 20.44 10.62 -5.53
C LYS A 170 20.11 9.62 -6.65
N SER A 171 18.90 9.06 -6.68
CA SER A 171 18.44 8.13 -7.72
C SER A 171 17.27 8.69 -8.51
N THR A 172 16.25 9.18 -7.79
CA THR A 172 15.06 9.80 -8.41
C THR A 172 15.44 11.16 -9.00
N LYS A 173 15.18 11.37 -10.29
CA LYS A 173 15.39 12.66 -10.96
C LYS A 173 14.26 13.62 -10.58
N SER A 174 14.57 14.93 -10.46
CA SER A 174 13.56 15.95 -10.14
C SER A 174 12.45 16.03 -11.19
N THR A 175 12.80 15.90 -12.48
CA THR A 175 11.82 15.87 -13.57
C THR A 175 10.81 14.73 -13.42
N ASP A 176 11.27 13.54 -13.05
CA ASP A 176 10.43 12.37 -12.84
C ASP A 176 9.52 12.54 -11.61
N LEU A 177 10.02 13.22 -10.59
CA LEU A 177 9.25 13.57 -9.40
C LEU A 177 8.14 14.58 -9.74
N ASP A 178 8.48 15.63 -10.50
CA ASP A 178 7.52 16.66 -10.92
C ASP A 178 6.40 16.04 -11.77
N ASP A 179 6.74 15.10 -12.64
CA ASP A 179 5.75 14.37 -13.43
C ASP A 179 4.86 13.48 -12.55
N ALA A 180 5.44 12.75 -11.59
CA ALA A 180 4.66 11.95 -10.65
C ALA A 180 3.68 12.80 -9.82
N LEU A 181 4.10 14.00 -9.38
CA LEU A 181 3.23 14.90 -8.61
C LEU A 181 2.06 15.44 -9.41
N LYS A 182 2.21 15.67 -10.74
CA LYS A 182 1.10 16.09 -11.62
C LYS A 182 -0.03 15.06 -11.71
N TYR A 183 0.28 13.77 -11.52
CA TYR A 183 -0.73 12.71 -11.54
C TYR A 183 -1.50 12.57 -10.21
N LEU A 184 -1.01 13.21 -9.12
CA LEU A 184 -1.55 13.06 -7.78
C LEU A 184 -2.27 14.31 -7.27
N THR A 185 -2.21 15.41 -8.01
CA THR A 185 -2.88 16.69 -7.74
C THR A 185 -4.03 16.92 -8.67
#